data_1b538b66dea8f4364757b0ff087e3042
#
_entry.id   1b538b66dea8f4364757b0ff087e3042
#
_cell.length_a   1.000
_cell.length_b   1.000
_cell.length_c   1.000
_cell.angle_alpha   90.00
_cell.angle_beta   90.00
_cell.angle_gamma   90.00
#
_symmetry.space_group_name_H-M   'P 1'
#
loop_
_entity.id
_entity.type
_entity.pdbx_description
1 polymer ?
#
loop_
_entity_poly.entity_id
_entity_poly.type
_entity_poly.pdbx_seq_one_letter_code
_entity_poly.pdbx_strand_id
1 'polypeptide(L)'
;MLQATLDEATGQPVETLSHPRGRRVIPAQSAALLRAMLEQVVQQGTAQDAAGLSGGAGGKTGTAQTGQFTPEGAERCNLWFAGFWPAEKPRYTIVVLQDGAIHTAYSGAAIFAQVCNALEAAG
;
A
#
# COMPACT_ATOMS: atom_id res chain seq x y z
N MET A 1 12.45 -0.13 2.43
CA MET A 1 13.68 0.67 2.32
C MET A 1 14.74 -0.20 1.64
N LEU A 2 15.44 0.31 0.61
CA LEU A 2 16.48 -0.43 -0.09
C LEU A 2 17.67 -0.64 0.87
N GLN A 3 18.08 -1.89 1.09
CA GLN A 3 19.17 -2.22 2.02
C GLN A 3 20.52 -2.42 1.31
N ALA A 4 20.47 -2.97 0.12
CA ALA A 4 21.65 -3.20 -0.71
C ALA A 4 21.24 -3.34 -2.17
N THR A 5 22.21 -3.14 -3.07
CA THR A 5 22.14 -3.61 -4.45
C THR A 5 22.88 -4.92 -4.55
N LEU A 6 22.33 -5.86 -5.30
CA LEU A 6 22.91 -7.19 -5.50
C LEU A 6 23.44 -7.32 -6.92
N ASP A 7 24.56 -8.04 -7.07
CA ASP A 7 25.03 -8.49 -8.37
C ASP A 7 24.06 -9.54 -8.93
N GLU A 8 23.62 -9.37 -10.15
CA GLU A 8 22.61 -10.22 -10.78
C GLU A 8 23.06 -11.68 -10.96
N ALA A 9 24.33 -11.89 -11.21
CA ALA A 9 24.89 -13.22 -11.48
C ALA A 9 25.24 -14.00 -10.21
N THR A 10 25.70 -13.29 -9.17
CA THR A 10 26.24 -13.93 -7.95
C THR A 10 25.28 -13.82 -6.77
N GLY A 11 24.31 -12.91 -6.80
CA GLY A 11 23.44 -12.58 -5.66
C GLY A 11 24.17 -11.91 -4.49
N GLN A 12 25.43 -11.53 -4.66
CA GLN A 12 26.22 -10.89 -3.61
C GLN A 12 25.96 -9.39 -3.54
N PRO A 13 26.01 -8.79 -2.34
CA PRO A 13 25.89 -7.35 -2.21
C PRO A 13 27.02 -6.62 -2.93
N VAL A 14 26.67 -5.78 -3.91
CA VAL A 14 27.62 -4.87 -4.59
C VAL A 14 27.81 -3.61 -3.76
N GLU A 15 26.71 -3.10 -3.20
CA GLU A 15 26.69 -1.90 -2.39
C GLU A 15 25.72 -2.07 -1.22
N THR A 16 26.20 -1.83 0.00
CA THR A 16 25.36 -1.78 1.19
C THR A 16 25.03 -0.32 1.48
N LEU A 17 23.75 0.02 1.40
CA LEU A 17 23.29 1.38 1.63
C LEU A 17 23.22 1.67 3.13
N SER A 18 23.95 2.68 3.57
CA SER A 18 23.78 3.21 4.92
C SER A 18 22.42 3.93 4.99
N HIS A 19 21.65 3.63 6.04
CA HIS A 19 20.40 4.33 6.28
C HIS A 19 20.68 5.63 7.03
N PRO A 20 20.59 6.80 6.37
CA PRO A 20 20.70 8.06 7.07
C PRO A 20 19.59 8.16 8.12
N ARG A 21 19.89 8.76 9.26
CA ARG A 21 18.86 9.05 10.28
C ARG A 21 17.72 9.82 9.62
N GLY A 22 16.50 9.33 9.79
CA GLY A 22 15.33 9.97 9.22
C GLY A 22 15.23 11.44 9.68
N ARG A 23 14.96 12.33 8.74
CA ARG A 23 14.67 13.75 9.04
C ARG A 23 13.16 13.95 9.00
N ARG A 24 12.64 14.64 10.03
CA ARG A 24 11.22 15.04 10.01
C ARG A 24 11.01 16.06 8.87
N VAL A 25 10.10 15.73 7.94
CA VAL A 25 9.79 16.58 6.77
C VAL A 25 8.45 17.29 6.91
N ILE A 26 7.56 16.85 7.81
CA ILE A 26 6.28 17.50 8.11
C ILE A 26 6.09 17.60 9.64
N PRO A 27 5.32 18.59 10.12
CA PRO A 27 4.94 18.69 11.53
C PRO A 27 4.18 17.44 12.01
N ALA A 28 4.36 17.07 13.28
CA ALA A 28 3.67 15.91 13.85
C ALA A 28 2.14 16.05 13.81
N GLN A 29 1.64 17.26 14.01
CA GLN A 29 0.21 17.58 13.96
C GLN A 29 -0.36 17.34 12.55
N SER A 30 0.34 17.77 11.49
CA SER A 30 -0.07 17.53 10.10
C SER A 30 -0.06 16.04 9.76
N ALA A 31 0.94 15.30 10.24
CA ALA A 31 0.99 13.84 10.07
C ALA A 31 -0.17 13.14 10.78
N ALA A 32 -0.52 13.58 11.99
CA ALA A 32 -1.65 13.02 12.73
C ALA A 32 -3.00 13.30 12.03
N LEU A 33 -3.19 14.51 11.51
CA LEU A 33 -4.39 14.88 10.76
C LEU A 33 -4.51 14.05 9.48
N LEU A 34 -3.43 13.93 8.70
CA LEU A 34 -3.41 13.10 7.50
C LEU A 34 -3.74 11.64 7.82
N ARG A 35 -3.18 11.11 8.90
CA ARG A 35 -3.46 9.75 9.35
C ARG A 35 -4.96 9.56 9.65
N ALA A 36 -5.59 10.47 10.39
CA ALA A 36 -7.01 10.42 10.67
C ALA A 36 -7.87 10.47 9.37
N MET A 37 -7.48 11.30 8.39
CA MET A 37 -8.14 11.34 7.09
C MET A 37 -8.03 10.01 6.35
N LEU A 38 -6.87 9.36 6.37
CA LEU A 38 -6.65 8.06 5.73
C LEU A 38 -7.44 6.94 6.41
N GLU A 39 -7.63 7.00 7.72
CA GLU A 39 -8.52 6.09 8.47
C GLU A 39 -9.98 6.26 8.03
N GLN A 40 -10.44 7.50 7.78
CA GLN A 40 -11.79 7.75 7.27
C GLN A 40 -12.02 7.18 5.85
N VAL A 41 -10.99 7.16 5.00
CA VAL A 41 -11.08 6.53 3.67
C VAL A 41 -11.40 5.03 3.79
N VAL A 42 -10.85 4.35 4.79
CA VAL A 42 -11.13 2.94 5.08
C VAL A 42 -12.51 2.77 5.72
N GLN A 43 -12.87 3.61 6.68
CA GLN A 43 -14.11 3.45 7.43
C GLN A 43 -15.36 3.84 6.61
N GLN A 44 -15.29 4.89 5.80
CA GLN A 44 -16.44 5.51 5.14
C GLN A 44 -16.23 5.84 3.66
N GLY A 45 -15.01 5.65 3.15
CA GLY A 45 -14.61 6.04 1.79
C GLY A 45 -14.49 4.87 0.83
N THR A 46 -13.57 4.99 -0.11
CA THR A 46 -13.36 4.06 -1.24
C THR A 46 -12.62 2.77 -0.86
N ALA A 47 -12.24 2.58 0.40
CA ALA A 47 -11.45 1.45 0.88
C ALA A 47 -12.14 0.64 1.99
N GLN A 48 -13.46 0.59 1.99
CA GLN A 48 -14.26 -0.10 3.02
C GLN A 48 -13.99 -1.61 3.10
N ASP A 49 -13.45 -2.22 2.07
CA ASP A 49 -13.02 -3.63 2.08
C ASP A 49 -11.95 -3.92 3.16
N ALA A 50 -11.27 -2.89 3.66
CA ALA A 50 -10.29 -3.00 4.75
C ALA A 50 -10.86 -2.54 6.12
N ALA A 51 -12.14 -2.19 6.23
CA ALA A 51 -12.72 -1.61 7.45
C ALA A 51 -12.81 -2.60 8.63
N GLY A 52 -12.88 -3.92 8.36
CA GLY A 52 -13.01 -4.97 9.38
C GLY A 52 -11.70 -5.44 10.02
N LEU A 53 -10.58 -4.81 9.71
CA LEU A 53 -9.27 -5.23 10.23
C LEU A 53 -9.13 -4.92 11.73
N SER A 54 -8.59 -5.88 12.47
CA SER A 54 -8.21 -5.73 13.88
C SER A 54 -7.25 -4.55 14.05
N GLY A 55 -7.48 -3.69 15.04
CA GLY A 55 -6.69 -2.47 15.26
C GLY A 55 -6.90 -1.37 14.22
N GLY A 56 -7.88 -1.53 13.31
CA GLY A 56 -8.18 -0.57 12.25
C GLY A 56 -7.08 -0.45 11.20
N ALA A 57 -7.38 0.25 10.13
CA ALA A 57 -6.42 0.55 9.05
C ALA A 57 -6.65 1.97 8.49
N GLY A 58 -5.64 2.50 7.83
CA GLY A 58 -5.76 3.72 7.06
C GLY A 58 -5.08 3.58 5.71
N GLY A 59 -5.57 4.25 4.69
CA GLY A 59 -4.99 4.15 3.36
C GLY A 59 -5.71 4.95 2.28
N LYS A 60 -5.19 4.84 1.06
CA LYS A 60 -5.73 5.53 -0.11
C LYS A 60 -5.67 4.66 -1.35
N THR A 61 -6.75 4.64 -2.07
CA THR A 61 -6.84 4.04 -3.41
C THR A 61 -6.26 4.98 -4.46
N GLY A 62 -5.78 4.41 -5.55
CA GLY A 62 -5.38 5.14 -6.73
C GLY A 62 -5.72 4.35 -7.99
N THR A 63 -6.14 5.03 -9.04
CA THR A 63 -6.38 4.46 -10.36
C THR A 63 -5.61 5.27 -11.38
N ALA A 64 -4.69 4.62 -12.08
CA ALA A 64 -3.90 5.25 -13.14
C ALA A 64 -4.24 4.58 -14.48
N GLN A 65 -4.70 5.37 -15.42
CA GLN A 65 -4.94 4.96 -16.80
C GLN A 65 -3.61 4.62 -17.47
N THR A 66 -3.56 3.54 -18.23
CA THR A 66 -2.34 3.12 -18.92
C THR A 66 -2.33 3.51 -20.39
N GLY A 67 -3.47 3.91 -20.96
CA GLY A 67 -3.65 4.12 -22.39
C GLY A 67 -3.65 2.82 -23.20
N GLN A 68 -3.62 1.67 -22.55
CA GLN A 68 -3.71 0.36 -23.20
C GLN A 68 -5.15 -0.16 -23.12
N PHE A 69 -5.59 -0.79 -24.19
CA PHE A 69 -6.96 -1.31 -24.30
C PHE A 69 -6.94 -2.79 -24.62
N THR A 70 -8.01 -3.49 -24.22
CA THR A 70 -8.27 -4.85 -24.69
C THR A 70 -8.79 -4.83 -26.11
N PRO A 71 -8.81 -5.98 -26.81
CA PRO A 71 -9.46 -6.06 -28.12
C PRO A 71 -10.93 -5.63 -28.13
N GLU A 72 -11.62 -5.75 -27.01
CA GLU A 72 -13.02 -5.36 -26.81
C GLU A 72 -13.17 -3.88 -26.42
N GLY A 73 -12.06 -3.13 -26.34
CA GLY A 73 -12.06 -1.68 -26.09
C GLY A 73 -12.10 -1.28 -24.60
N ALA A 74 -11.94 -2.20 -23.66
CA ALA A 74 -11.83 -1.86 -22.25
C ALA A 74 -10.43 -1.34 -21.91
N GLU A 75 -10.33 -0.18 -21.25
CA GLU A 75 -9.05 0.39 -20.85
C GLU A 75 -8.43 -0.40 -19.68
N ARG A 76 -7.14 -0.68 -19.80
CA ARG A 76 -6.34 -1.26 -18.70
C ARG A 76 -5.88 -0.15 -17.76
N CYS A 77 -6.09 -0.37 -16.49
CA CYS A 77 -5.70 0.58 -15.46
C CYS A 77 -4.74 -0.07 -14.45
N ASN A 78 -3.83 0.72 -13.92
CA ASN A 78 -3.06 0.33 -12.74
C ASN A 78 -3.83 0.75 -11.49
N LEU A 79 -4.27 -0.24 -10.72
CA LEU A 79 -5.03 -0.02 -9.50
C LEU A 79 -4.09 -0.12 -8.30
N TRP A 80 -4.05 0.95 -7.53
CA TRP A 80 -3.18 1.07 -6.36
C TRP A 80 -3.98 1.12 -5.06
N PHE A 81 -3.43 0.55 -4.04
CA PHE A 81 -3.77 0.87 -2.66
C PHE A 81 -2.50 1.00 -1.84
N ALA A 82 -2.34 2.11 -1.12
CA ALA A 82 -1.27 2.31 -0.16
C ALA A 82 -1.89 2.53 1.21
N GLY A 83 -1.51 1.69 2.18
CA GLY A 83 -2.11 1.73 3.51
C GLY A 83 -1.13 1.39 4.61
N PHE A 84 -1.58 1.61 5.84
CA PHE A 84 -0.86 1.24 7.06
C PHE A 84 -1.79 0.46 8.01
N TRP A 85 -1.18 -0.45 8.77
CA TRP A 85 -1.88 -1.31 9.71
C TRP A 85 -0.97 -1.73 10.89
N PRO A 86 -1.50 -1.94 12.12
CA PRO A 86 -2.80 -1.46 12.61
C PRO A 86 -2.87 0.06 12.68
N ALA A 87 -4.07 0.66 12.57
CA ALA A 87 -4.20 2.13 12.61
C ALA A 87 -3.85 2.70 13.98
N GLU A 88 -4.19 2.00 15.07
CA GLU A 88 -3.90 2.44 16.44
C GLU A 88 -2.40 2.58 16.70
N LYS A 89 -1.60 1.59 16.26
CA LYS A 89 -0.15 1.57 16.40
C LYS A 89 0.49 1.00 15.13
N PRO A 90 0.70 1.82 14.09
CA PRO A 90 1.18 1.35 12.80
C PRO A 90 2.50 0.60 12.90
N ARG A 91 2.50 -0.65 12.42
CA ARG A 91 3.68 -1.52 12.34
C ARG A 91 4.10 -1.74 10.89
N TYR A 92 3.14 -1.72 9.98
CA TYR A 92 3.34 -2.04 8.58
C TYR A 92 2.82 -0.91 7.68
N THR A 93 3.55 -0.65 6.63
CA THR A 93 3.07 0.10 5.46
C THR A 93 3.10 -0.85 4.28
N ILE A 94 1.96 -1.03 3.63
CA ILE A 94 1.78 -2.02 2.56
C ILE A 94 1.26 -1.28 1.34
N VAL A 95 1.87 -1.55 0.20
CA VAL A 95 1.42 -1.03 -1.10
C VAL A 95 1.02 -2.20 -1.97
N VAL A 96 -0.18 -2.13 -2.52
CA VAL A 96 -0.73 -3.09 -3.49
C VAL A 96 -0.79 -2.42 -4.85
N LEU A 97 -0.28 -3.09 -5.86
CA LEU A 97 -0.43 -2.73 -7.27
C LEU A 97 -1.08 -3.90 -8.00
N GLN A 98 -2.16 -3.61 -8.72
CA GLN A 98 -2.73 -4.49 -9.74
C GLN A 98 -2.42 -3.87 -11.10
N ASP A 99 -1.44 -4.45 -11.79
CA ASP A 99 -0.97 -3.95 -13.07
C ASP A 99 -1.91 -4.37 -14.21
N GLY A 100 -2.26 -3.42 -15.07
CA GLY A 100 -3.07 -3.67 -16.26
C GLY A 100 -4.46 -4.24 -15.99
N ALA A 101 -5.04 -3.99 -14.82
CA ALA A 101 -6.37 -4.47 -14.45
C ALA A 101 -7.46 -3.87 -15.36
N ILE A 102 -8.46 -4.69 -15.73
CA ILE A 102 -9.61 -4.24 -16.52
C ILE A 102 -10.78 -3.94 -15.58
N HIS A 103 -11.32 -4.96 -14.95
CA HIS A 103 -12.24 -4.91 -13.83
C HIS A 103 -11.88 -6.06 -12.92
N THR A 104 -11.53 -5.76 -11.68
CA THR A 104 -11.15 -6.82 -10.74
C THR A 104 -12.29 -7.08 -9.77
N ALA A 105 -12.52 -8.35 -9.48
CA ALA A 105 -13.43 -8.77 -8.41
C ALA A 105 -12.91 -8.33 -7.02
N TYR A 106 -11.62 -7.99 -6.94
CA TYR A 106 -10.97 -7.59 -5.71
C TYR A 106 -10.38 -6.19 -5.87
N SER A 107 -10.73 -5.30 -4.96
CA SER A 107 -10.08 -4.00 -4.85
C SER A 107 -8.67 -4.13 -4.25
N GLY A 108 -7.81 -3.14 -4.47
CA GLY A 108 -6.52 -3.09 -3.78
C GLY A 108 -6.65 -3.09 -2.26
N ALA A 109 -7.75 -2.53 -1.71
CA ALA A 109 -8.05 -2.55 -0.28
C ALA A 109 -8.41 -3.96 0.22
N ALA A 110 -9.12 -4.76 -0.58
CA ALA A 110 -9.42 -6.16 -0.24
C ALA A 110 -8.16 -7.02 -0.20
N ILE A 111 -7.25 -6.85 -1.15
CA ILE A 111 -5.96 -7.54 -1.16
C ILE A 111 -5.11 -7.12 0.04
N PHE A 112 -5.05 -5.82 0.34
CA PHE A 112 -4.40 -5.29 1.52
C PHE A 112 -4.94 -5.94 2.81
N ALA A 113 -6.26 -6.06 2.94
CA ALA A 113 -6.89 -6.70 4.09
C ALA A 113 -6.49 -8.17 4.23
N GLN A 114 -6.42 -8.92 3.13
CA GLN A 114 -5.94 -10.30 3.14
C GLN A 114 -4.50 -10.41 3.63
N VAL A 115 -3.62 -9.51 3.18
CA VAL A 115 -2.21 -9.46 3.64
C VAL A 115 -2.15 -9.14 5.13
N CYS A 116 -2.93 -8.18 5.62
CA CYS A 116 -2.97 -7.85 7.06
C CYS A 116 -3.43 -9.04 7.90
N ASN A 117 -4.51 -9.72 7.49
CA ASN A 117 -4.99 -10.92 8.18
C ASN A 117 -3.96 -12.06 8.19
N ALA A 118 -3.22 -12.24 7.09
CA ALA A 118 -2.13 -13.21 7.04
C ALA A 118 -0.97 -12.85 7.97
N LEU A 119 -0.63 -11.56 8.06
CA LEU A 119 0.39 -11.07 9.01
C LEU A 119 -0.05 -11.23 10.47
N GLU A 120 -1.33 -11.00 10.78
CA GLU A 120 -1.89 -11.21 12.12
C GLU A 120 -1.85 -12.70 12.52
N ALA A 121 -2.17 -13.59 11.59
CA ALA A 121 -2.14 -15.03 11.83
C ALA A 121 -0.72 -15.60 11.98
N ALA A 122 0.28 -14.92 11.42
CA ALA A 122 1.69 -15.34 11.48
C ALA A 122 2.44 -14.88 12.73
N GLY A 123 1.86 -13.97 13.53
CA GLY A 123 2.50 -13.60 14.76
C GLY A 123 2.69 -12.40 15.35
#